data_1d2230c547ab3b2649f6e42ad405ae58
#
_entry.id   1d2230c547ab3b2649f6e42ad405ae58
#
_cell.length_a   1.000
_cell.length_b   1.000
_cell.length_c   1.000
_cell.angle_alpha   90.00
_cell.angle_beta   90.00
_cell.angle_gamma   90.00
#
_symmetry.space_group_name_H-M   'P 1'
#
loop_
_entity.id
_entity.type
_entity.pdbx_description
1 polymer ?
#
loop_
_entity_poly.entity_id
_entity_poly.type
_entity_poly.pdbx_seq_one_letter_code
_entity_poly.pdbx_strand_id
1 'polypeptide(L)'
;YETAPMYYEDQPRFLNGACKIQTSLTPHELLDLCQNIEKQLGRSKEHVPRNGPRVVDVDIVLYDNLVVNDGERLIIPHARLHERAFVLRPVCDMVPSFVHPILQRTMASLLTSTSMADMSRVMPVRRDMWAWGSKTRVMGILNATPDSFSDGGEHMHIDAAMKTARQMAEAGVDLFDVGGQSTAPGRLEVSVEEERARVLPLIRALSQDSATRHIPISIDTYRAEVAQYALDAGACIVNDVSGGTRDTRMLDLVAERHCPYVLMHMRGDASTMTSLTHYEGGVVHDTIMETRDLVAKALSRGVRRWNLIIDPGIGFAKDKEGNLALLRELPKMVEDHAAGILPGSHVYATNASCNASLIHMPLLLGVSRKRFLGQLIQEKTSDPAHRMQATMAACVAAMSTGCVDII
;
A
#
# COMPACT_ATOMS: atom_id res chain seq x y z
N TYR A 1 8.07 9.38 -4.03
CA TYR A 1 9.44 9.07 -3.61
C TYR A 1 10.06 10.25 -2.88
N GLU A 2 10.80 9.99 -1.82
CA GLU A 2 11.56 10.99 -1.10
C GLU A 2 13.04 10.89 -1.50
N THR A 3 13.67 12.05 -1.77
CA THR A 3 15.09 12.11 -2.16
C THR A 3 15.85 13.19 -1.44
N ALA A 4 17.17 13.02 -1.29
CA ALA A 4 18.04 14.09 -0.87
C ALA A 4 18.10 15.20 -1.94
N PRO A 5 18.40 16.46 -1.53
CA PRO A 5 18.65 17.55 -2.46
C PRO A 5 19.88 17.30 -3.33
N MET A 6 19.82 17.64 -4.65
CA MET A 6 20.93 17.36 -5.57
C MET A 6 22.00 18.49 -5.68
N TYR A 7 21.63 19.74 -5.43
CA TYR A 7 22.52 20.87 -5.78
C TYR A 7 22.77 21.83 -4.60
N TYR A 8 21.71 22.18 -3.90
CA TYR A 8 21.76 22.98 -2.69
C TYR A 8 21.36 22.03 -1.54
N GLU A 9 22.33 21.61 -0.74
CA GLU A 9 22.15 20.51 0.23
C GLU A 9 21.50 20.99 1.55
N ASP A 10 21.64 22.27 1.89
CA ASP A 10 21.05 22.86 3.11
C ASP A 10 19.56 23.19 2.90
N GLN A 11 18.78 22.14 2.69
CA GLN A 11 17.32 22.22 2.54
C GLN A 11 16.67 20.85 2.84
N PRO A 12 15.36 20.81 3.16
CA PRO A 12 14.65 19.56 3.38
C PRO A 12 14.70 18.62 2.19
N ARG A 13 14.49 17.33 2.44
CA ARG A 13 14.32 16.32 1.40
C ARG A 13 13.11 16.67 0.52
N PHE A 14 13.14 16.20 -0.73
CA PHE A 14 12.07 16.44 -1.71
C PHE A 14 11.15 15.24 -1.82
N LEU A 15 9.84 15.50 -1.90
CA LEU A 15 8.86 14.52 -2.35
C LEU A 15 8.68 14.63 -3.86
N ASN A 16 8.99 13.56 -4.57
CA ASN A 16 8.90 13.47 -6.03
C ASN A 16 7.82 12.47 -6.43
N GLY A 17 7.06 12.83 -7.44
CA GLY A 17 6.03 11.99 -8.03
C GLY A 17 5.85 12.32 -9.50
N ALA A 18 5.09 11.50 -10.20
CA ALA A 18 4.65 11.78 -11.56
C ALA A 18 3.17 11.47 -11.69
N CYS A 19 2.48 12.18 -12.56
CA CYS A 19 1.11 11.90 -12.93
C CYS A 19 0.97 11.85 -14.45
N LYS A 20 0.13 10.95 -14.96
CA LYS A 20 -0.31 10.91 -16.34
C LYS A 20 -1.65 11.63 -16.43
N ILE A 21 -1.72 12.62 -17.29
CA ILE A 21 -2.94 13.39 -17.54
C ILE A 21 -3.36 13.22 -18.99
N GLN A 22 -4.64 13.45 -19.27
CA GLN A 22 -5.17 13.62 -20.60
C GLN A 22 -5.67 15.06 -20.73
N THR A 23 -5.23 15.77 -21.77
CA THR A 23 -5.54 17.18 -21.96
C THR A 23 -5.68 17.50 -23.44
N SER A 24 -6.48 18.53 -23.74
CA SER A 24 -6.57 19.16 -25.07
C SER A 24 -5.70 20.42 -25.18
N LEU A 25 -5.05 20.85 -24.09
CA LEU A 25 -4.17 22.02 -24.09
C LEU A 25 -2.92 21.73 -24.93
N THR A 26 -2.44 22.72 -25.65
CA THR A 26 -1.12 22.65 -26.28
C THR A 26 -0.01 22.60 -25.22
N PRO A 27 1.22 22.18 -25.57
CA PRO A 27 2.34 22.18 -24.63
C PRO A 27 2.58 23.52 -23.91
N HIS A 28 2.41 24.64 -24.61
CA HIS A 28 2.60 25.97 -24.03
C HIS A 28 1.45 26.36 -23.08
N GLU A 29 0.19 26.08 -23.46
CA GLU A 29 -0.95 26.31 -22.57
C GLU A 29 -0.87 25.43 -21.30
N LEU A 30 -0.37 24.20 -21.45
CA LEU A 30 -0.12 23.33 -20.30
C LEU A 30 0.98 23.89 -19.40
N LEU A 31 2.06 24.44 -19.98
CA LEU A 31 3.12 25.10 -19.21
C LEU A 31 2.56 26.30 -18.42
N ASP A 32 1.76 27.14 -19.07
CA ASP A 32 1.14 28.30 -18.43
C ASP A 32 0.21 27.87 -17.28
N LEU A 33 -0.53 26.76 -17.46
CA LEU A 33 -1.36 26.16 -16.39
C LEU A 33 -0.50 25.66 -15.23
N CYS A 34 0.58 24.91 -15.50
CA CYS A 34 1.49 24.42 -14.46
C CYS A 34 2.07 25.58 -13.63
N GLN A 35 2.56 26.62 -14.29
CA GLN A 35 3.11 27.82 -13.65
C GLN A 35 2.06 28.57 -12.81
N ASN A 36 0.81 28.60 -13.28
CA ASN A 36 -0.29 29.21 -12.52
C ASN A 36 -0.61 28.40 -11.26
N ILE A 37 -0.63 27.08 -11.34
CA ILE A 37 -0.81 26.17 -10.18
C ILE A 37 0.32 26.40 -9.16
N GLU A 38 1.57 26.43 -9.60
CA GLU A 38 2.72 26.72 -8.75
C GLU A 38 2.58 28.05 -7.99
N LYS A 39 2.18 29.09 -8.72
CA LYS A 39 1.94 30.42 -8.14
C LYS A 39 0.81 30.41 -7.12
N GLN A 40 -0.31 29.74 -7.42
CA GLN A 40 -1.45 29.62 -6.51
C GLN A 40 -1.08 28.86 -5.21
N LEU A 41 -0.16 27.90 -5.30
CA LEU A 41 0.36 27.15 -4.16
C LEU A 41 1.47 27.89 -3.39
N GLY A 42 1.75 29.15 -3.74
CA GLY A 42 2.68 30.00 -3.02
C GLY A 42 4.14 29.90 -3.49
N ARG A 43 4.42 29.32 -4.66
CA ARG A 43 5.76 29.37 -5.24
C ARG A 43 6.15 30.80 -5.57
N SER A 44 7.19 31.31 -4.91
CA SER A 44 7.84 32.59 -5.23
C SER A 44 9.25 32.33 -5.74
N LYS A 45 9.68 33.13 -6.73
CA LYS A 45 11.07 33.14 -7.18
C LYS A 45 11.89 34.22 -6.50
N GLU A 46 11.24 35.08 -5.72
CA GLU A 46 11.89 36.17 -5.02
C GLU A 46 12.69 35.67 -3.81
N HIS A 47 13.94 36.08 -3.71
CA HIS A 47 14.85 35.72 -2.64
C HIS A 47 15.19 34.25 -2.43
N VAL A 48 14.84 33.36 -3.39
CA VAL A 48 15.19 31.94 -3.33
C VAL A 48 16.40 31.67 -4.22
N PRO A 49 17.49 31.05 -3.71
CA PRO A 49 18.63 30.71 -4.54
C PRO A 49 18.26 29.71 -5.63
N ARG A 50 19.02 29.70 -6.72
CA ARG A 50 18.82 28.71 -7.78
C ARG A 50 18.90 27.30 -7.19
N ASN A 51 17.93 26.44 -7.48
CA ASN A 51 17.74 25.09 -6.89
C ASN A 51 17.46 25.07 -5.36
N GLY A 52 17.09 26.21 -4.77
CA GLY A 52 16.72 26.29 -3.36
C GLY A 52 15.34 25.71 -3.04
N PRO A 53 14.92 25.79 -1.77
CA PRO A 53 13.66 25.23 -1.31
C PRO A 53 12.46 25.85 -2.01
N ARG A 54 11.47 25.02 -2.34
CA ARG A 54 10.22 25.45 -2.99
C ARG A 54 9.05 24.57 -2.56
N VAL A 55 7.87 25.16 -2.51
CA VAL A 55 6.65 24.47 -2.10
C VAL A 55 6.28 23.36 -3.11
N VAL A 56 6.40 23.67 -4.40
CA VAL A 56 6.06 22.76 -5.49
C VAL A 56 6.84 23.12 -6.75
N ASP A 57 7.12 22.13 -7.58
CA ASP A 57 7.74 22.26 -8.91
C ASP A 57 6.99 21.31 -9.84
N VAL A 58 6.41 21.82 -10.92
CA VAL A 58 5.59 21.03 -11.86
C VAL A 58 6.22 21.07 -13.24
N ASP A 59 6.99 20.03 -13.55
CA ASP A 59 7.67 19.88 -14.83
C ASP A 59 6.82 19.10 -15.85
N ILE A 60 6.74 19.57 -17.09
CA ILE A 60 6.24 18.77 -18.23
C ILE A 60 7.37 17.86 -18.69
N VAL A 61 7.27 16.59 -18.29
CA VAL A 61 8.34 15.60 -18.54
C VAL A 61 8.28 15.05 -19.96
N LEU A 62 7.08 14.68 -20.39
CA LEU A 62 6.74 14.11 -21.70
C LEU A 62 5.38 14.67 -22.16
N TYR A 63 5.17 14.77 -23.46
CA TYR A 63 3.90 15.10 -24.06
C TYR A 63 3.70 14.22 -25.31
N ASP A 64 3.09 13.06 -25.13
CA ASP A 64 3.05 11.99 -26.14
C ASP A 64 4.45 11.77 -26.77
N ASN A 65 4.54 11.68 -28.09
CA ASN A 65 5.80 11.57 -28.82
C ASN A 65 6.35 12.92 -29.34
N LEU A 66 5.79 14.05 -28.84
CA LEU A 66 6.20 15.37 -29.31
C LEU A 66 7.62 15.70 -28.87
N VAL A 67 8.32 16.37 -29.78
CA VAL A 67 9.61 17.02 -29.51
C VAL A 67 9.40 18.51 -29.68
N VAL A 68 9.59 19.27 -28.61
CA VAL A 68 9.46 20.72 -28.58
C VAL A 68 10.81 21.30 -28.11
N ASN A 69 11.32 22.28 -28.82
CA ASN A 69 12.48 23.05 -28.39
C ASN A 69 12.20 24.54 -28.64
N ASP A 70 11.68 25.20 -27.63
CA ASP A 70 11.42 26.64 -27.62
C ASP A 70 12.40 27.37 -26.69
N GLY A 71 13.68 27.16 -26.96
CA GLY A 71 14.77 27.78 -26.21
C GLY A 71 14.73 27.48 -24.70
N GLU A 72 14.78 28.54 -23.89
CA GLU A 72 14.71 28.39 -22.43
C GLU A 72 13.29 28.25 -21.88
N ARG A 73 12.26 28.50 -22.71
CA ARG A 73 10.87 28.51 -22.24
C ARG A 73 10.30 27.11 -22.06
N LEU A 74 10.49 26.22 -23.07
CA LEU A 74 9.92 24.86 -23.04
C LEU A 74 10.74 23.89 -23.88
N ILE A 75 11.20 22.81 -23.23
CA ILE A 75 11.86 21.69 -23.88
C ILE A 75 11.13 20.41 -23.52
N ILE A 76 10.61 19.68 -24.52
CA ILE A 76 9.94 18.38 -24.38
C ILE A 76 10.58 17.38 -25.35
N PRO A 77 10.98 16.19 -24.90
CA PRO A 77 11.07 15.72 -23.50
C PRO A 77 11.91 16.64 -22.64
N HIS A 78 11.63 16.70 -21.34
CA HIS A 78 12.40 17.53 -20.42
C HIS A 78 13.91 17.23 -20.55
N ALA A 79 14.70 18.27 -20.75
CA ALA A 79 16.11 18.15 -21.16
C ALA A 79 16.96 17.20 -20.27
N ARG A 80 16.66 17.13 -19.00
CA ARG A 80 17.39 16.33 -18.01
C ARG A 80 16.61 15.10 -17.50
N LEU A 81 15.56 14.67 -18.20
CA LEU A 81 14.76 13.51 -17.83
C LEU A 81 15.64 12.26 -17.63
N HIS A 82 16.53 12.00 -18.59
CA HIS A 82 17.34 10.79 -18.65
C HIS A 82 18.48 10.73 -17.62
N GLU A 83 18.77 11.82 -16.92
CA GLU A 83 19.82 11.91 -15.90
C GLU A 83 19.26 11.79 -14.48
N ARG A 84 17.93 11.91 -14.30
CA ARG A 84 17.29 12.09 -13.01
C ARG A 84 16.48 10.88 -12.60
N ALA A 85 17.02 10.06 -11.71
CA ALA A 85 16.33 8.88 -11.17
C ALA A 85 15.00 9.25 -10.51
N PHE A 86 14.93 10.39 -9.79
CA PHE A 86 13.72 10.85 -9.09
C PHE A 86 12.58 11.30 -10.04
N VAL A 87 12.89 11.51 -11.32
CA VAL A 87 11.89 11.70 -12.39
C VAL A 87 11.59 10.38 -13.08
N LEU A 88 12.63 9.62 -13.48
CA LEU A 88 12.48 8.37 -14.21
C LEU A 88 11.75 7.30 -13.40
N ARG A 89 12.03 7.17 -12.09
CA ARG A 89 11.42 6.14 -11.27
C ARG A 89 9.88 6.26 -11.21
N PRO A 90 9.28 7.42 -10.82
CA PRO A 90 7.83 7.55 -10.83
C PRO A 90 7.22 7.49 -12.23
N VAL A 91 7.94 7.90 -13.28
CA VAL A 91 7.49 7.71 -14.68
C VAL A 91 7.46 6.22 -15.04
N CYS A 92 8.48 5.45 -14.64
CA CYS A 92 8.51 4.00 -14.88
C CYS A 92 7.42 3.23 -14.13
N ASP A 93 6.91 3.74 -13.00
CA ASP A 93 5.77 3.11 -12.32
C ASP A 93 4.48 3.15 -13.17
N MET A 94 4.41 4.05 -14.16
CA MET A 94 3.24 4.22 -15.03
C MET A 94 3.48 3.77 -16.48
N VAL A 95 4.63 4.11 -17.05
CA VAL A 95 4.92 3.91 -18.47
C VAL A 95 6.36 3.39 -18.73
N PRO A 96 6.76 2.24 -18.15
CA PRO A 96 8.13 1.73 -18.24
C PRO A 96 8.57 1.44 -19.68
N SER A 97 7.65 1.02 -20.54
CA SER A 97 7.89 0.69 -21.94
C SER A 97 7.84 1.88 -22.90
N PHE A 98 7.46 3.07 -22.43
CA PHE A 98 7.44 4.26 -23.28
C PHE A 98 8.84 4.56 -23.80
N VAL A 99 8.95 4.75 -25.13
CA VAL A 99 10.22 5.04 -25.80
C VAL A 99 10.45 6.54 -25.85
N HIS A 100 11.56 7.00 -25.33
CA HIS A 100 11.97 8.40 -25.38
C HIS A 100 12.14 8.84 -26.83
N PRO A 101 11.39 9.85 -27.35
CA PRO A 101 11.33 10.15 -28.78
C PRO A 101 12.69 10.57 -29.39
N ILE A 102 13.61 11.11 -28.59
CA ILE A 102 14.94 11.51 -29.08
C ILE A 102 15.96 10.39 -28.84
N LEU A 103 16.00 9.81 -27.62
CA LEU A 103 17.04 8.84 -27.27
C LEU A 103 16.77 7.42 -27.76
N GLN A 104 15.54 7.14 -28.24
CA GLN A 104 15.10 5.84 -28.76
C GLN A 104 15.35 4.69 -27.76
N ARG A 105 15.23 4.99 -26.46
CA ARG A 105 15.35 4.05 -25.34
C ARG A 105 14.09 4.07 -24.51
N THR A 106 13.69 2.93 -23.94
CA THR A 106 12.55 2.87 -23.02
C THR A 106 12.85 3.59 -21.70
N MET A 107 11.82 4.10 -21.01
CA MET A 107 11.98 4.71 -19.67
C MET A 107 12.66 3.74 -18.70
N ALA A 108 12.29 2.47 -18.71
CA ALA A 108 12.96 1.43 -17.91
C ALA A 108 14.46 1.32 -18.23
N SER A 109 14.83 1.30 -19.52
CA SER A 109 16.24 1.27 -19.94
C SER A 109 17.03 2.53 -19.54
N LEU A 110 16.38 3.69 -19.55
CA LEU A 110 17.02 4.93 -19.07
C LEU A 110 17.25 4.88 -17.56
N LEU A 111 16.25 4.38 -16.80
CA LEU A 111 16.34 4.27 -15.35
C LEU A 111 17.53 3.38 -14.92
N THR A 112 17.77 2.24 -15.60
CA THR A 112 18.91 1.36 -15.27
C THR A 112 20.29 2.03 -15.41
N SER A 113 20.36 3.15 -16.12
CA SER A 113 21.58 3.94 -16.31
C SER A 113 21.76 5.05 -15.27
N THR A 114 20.83 5.20 -14.33
CA THR A 114 20.85 6.25 -13.29
C THR A 114 21.08 5.65 -11.91
N SER A 115 21.70 6.44 -11.02
CA SER A 115 21.85 6.05 -9.62
C SER A 115 20.54 6.24 -8.87
N MET A 116 20.10 5.20 -8.14
CA MET A 116 18.95 5.20 -7.24
C MET A 116 19.33 5.51 -5.78
N ALA A 117 20.59 5.89 -5.53
CA ALA A 117 21.07 6.23 -4.20
C ALA A 117 20.19 7.33 -3.56
N ASP A 118 19.95 7.23 -2.29
CA ASP A 118 19.17 8.18 -1.47
C ASP A 118 17.71 8.40 -1.88
N MET A 119 17.13 7.49 -2.66
CA MET A 119 15.71 7.53 -3.00
C MET A 119 14.92 6.48 -2.23
N SER A 120 13.94 6.91 -1.46
CA SER A 120 13.04 6.05 -0.69
C SER A 120 11.61 6.13 -1.20
N ARG A 121 10.93 4.99 -1.30
CA ARG A 121 9.48 4.98 -1.47
C ARG A 121 8.84 5.41 -0.16
N VAL A 122 7.87 6.31 -0.22
CA VAL A 122 7.21 6.82 0.96
C VAL A 122 5.70 6.84 0.80
N MET A 123 5.00 6.72 1.92
CA MET A 123 3.55 6.81 2.03
C MET A 123 3.20 7.76 3.18
N PRO A 124 2.28 8.71 2.98
CA PRO A 124 1.78 9.52 4.08
C PRO A 124 0.88 8.68 4.99
N VAL A 125 1.23 8.61 6.27
CA VAL A 125 0.41 7.97 7.31
C VAL A 125 0.21 8.97 8.44
N ARG A 126 -0.99 9.51 8.57
CA ARG A 126 -1.31 10.65 9.44
C ARG A 126 -0.45 11.89 9.08
N ARG A 127 0.45 12.28 9.99
CA ARG A 127 1.38 13.41 9.81
C ARG A 127 2.80 12.98 9.46
N ASP A 128 3.05 11.66 9.40
CA ASP A 128 4.36 11.09 9.16
C ASP A 128 4.47 10.57 7.73
N MET A 129 5.70 10.46 7.25
CA MET A 129 6.05 9.80 6.00
C MET A 129 6.70 8.46 6.31
N TRP A 130 6.01 7.37 5.97
CA TRP A 130 6.58 6.04 6.12
C TRP A 130 7.46 5.70 4.92
N ALA A 131 8.74 5.48 5.17
CA ALA A 131 9.66 4.92 4.18
C ALA A 131 9.52 3.39 4.15
N TRP A 132 9.41 2.84 2.95
CA TRP A 132 9.31 1.40 2.70
C TRP A 132 10.65 0.78 2.37
N GLY A 133 10.82 -0.52 2.69
CA GLY A 133 12.05 -1.28 2.45
C GLY A 133 13.19 -1.00 3.43
N SER A 134 13.01 -0.11 4.42
CA SER A 134 14.03 0.18 5.44
C SER A 134 13.90 -0.69 6.69
N LYS A 135 12.67 -1.04 7.06
CA LYS A 135 12.34 -1.95 8.17
C LYS A 135 10.98 -2.60 7.93
N THR A 136 10.78 -3.79 8.47
CA THR A 136 9.45 -4.37 8.62
C THR A 136 8.77 -3.78 9.84
N ARG A 137 7.53 -3.31 9.69
CA ARG A 137 6.70 -2.76 10.76
C ARG A 137 5.85 -3.84 11.40
N VAL A 138 5.68 -3.77 12.71
CA VAL A 138 4.84 -4.71 13.46
C VAL A 138 3.45 -4.14 13.64
N MET A 139 2.43 -4.87 13.18
CA MET A 139 1.01 -4.56 13.32
C MET A 139 0.42 -5.32 14.52
N GLY A 140 0.02 -4.59 15.55
CA GLY A 140 -0.62 -5.16 16.74
C GLY A 140 -2.12 -5.34 16.53
N ILE A 141 -2.61 -6.58 16.55
CA ILE A 141 -4.02 -6.90 16.33
C ILE A 141 -4.83 -6.73 17.62
N LEU A 142 -5.89 -5.92 17.56
CA LEU A 142 -6.83 -5.66 18.64
C LEU A 142 -8.25 -6.06 18.22
N ASN A 143 -8.66 -7.29 18.53
CA ASN A 143 -10.00 -7.78 18.22
C ASN A 143 -11.00 -7.32 19.29
N ALA A 144 -11.89 -6.40 18.91
CA ALA A 144 -13.00 -5.95 19.74
C ALA A 144 -14.20 -6.90 19.62
N THR A 145 -13.99 -8.21 19.84
CA THR A 145 -15.03 -9.23 19.79
C THR A 145 -15.33 -9.79 21.18
N PRO A 146 -16.58 -10.20 21.48
CA PRO A 146 -16.95 -10.74 22.80
C PRO A 146 -16.06 -11.92 23.24
N ASP A 147 -15.66 -12.79 22.32
CA ASP A 147 -14.80 -13.95 22.60
C ASP A 147 -13.35 -13.57 22.99
N SER A 148 -12.93 -12.33 22.70
CA SER A 148 -11.55 -11.88 22.99
C SER A 148 -11.34 -11.46 24.44
N PHE A 149 -12.45 -11.18 25.15
CA PHE A 149 -12.43 -10.66 26.52
C PHE A 149 -13.61 -11.30 27.27
N SER A 150 -13.44 -12.46 27.88
CA SER A 150 -14.47 -13.20 28.59
C SER A 150 -14.96 -12.48 29.87
N ASP A 151 -16.25 -12.48 30.09
CA ASP A 151 -16.98 -12.25 31.35
C ASP A 151 -17.05 -10.81 31.94
N GLY A 152 -17.12 -9.75 31.09
CA GLY A 152 -17.33 -8.39 31.62
C GLY A 152 -18.17 -7.50 30.71
N GLY A 153 -18.85 -6.51 31.27
CA GLY A 153 -19.65 -5.52 30.52
C GLY A 153 -18.75 -4.68 29.57
N GLU A 154 -19.36 -3.89 28.66
CA GLU A 154 -18.68 -3.13 27.60
C GLU A 154 -17.45 -2.32 28.08
N HIS A 155 -17.51 -1.70 29.26
CA HIS A 155 -16.39 -0.93 29.81
C HIS A 155 -15.18 -1.82 30.18
N MET A 156 -15.41 -3.03 30.71
CA MET A 156 -14.31 -3.95 31.06
C MET A 156 -13.60 -4.49 29.81
N HIS A 157 -14.33 -4.63 28.69
CA HIS A 157 -13.75 -5.03 27.41
C HIS A 157 -12.80 -3.96 26.84
N ILE A 158 -13.18 -2.69 26.94
CA ILE A 158 -12.33 -1.57 26.47
C ILE A 158 -11.09 -1.45 27.35
N ASP A 159 -11.22 -1.55 28.68
CA ASP A 159 -10.10 -1.45 29.61
C ASP A 159 -9.06 -2.58 29.39
N ALA A 160 -9.53 -3.81 29.14
CA ALA A 160 -8.65 -4.93 28.83
C ALA A 160 -7.94 -4.73 27.48
N ALA A 161 -8.66 -4.25 26.44
CA ALA A 161 -8.06 -3.93 25.15
C ALA A 161 -7.04 -2.80 25.27
N MET A 162 -7.34 -1.74 26.02
CA MET A 162 -6.42 -0.63 26.28
C MET A 162 -5.19 -1.05 27.06
N LYS A 163 -5.34 -1.94 28.03
CA LYS A 163 -4.18 -2.54 28.74
C LYS A 163 -3.28 -3.28 27.77
N THR A 164 -3.83 -4.11 26.90
CA THR A 164 -3.09 -4.82 25.86
C THR A 164 -2.42 -3.85 24.88
N ALA A 165 -3.13 -2.82 24.43
CA ALA A 165 -2.60 -1.80 23.53
C ALA A 165 -1.41 -1.05 24.14
N ARG A 166 -1.46 -0.69 25.43
CA ARG A 166 -0.35 -0.04 26.14
C ARG A 166 0.88 -0.98 26.22
N GLN A 167 0.65 -2.27 26.49
CA GLN A 167 1.73 -3.26 26.49
C GLN A 167 2.38 -3.41 25.10
N MET A 168 1.56 -3.42 24.04
CA MET A 168 2.07 -3.43 22.65
C MET A 168 2.84 -2.15 22.33
N ALA A 169 2.36 -0.99 22.80
CA ALA A 169 3.05 0.29 22.63
C ALA A 169 4.43 0.29 23.32
N GLU A 170 4.50 -0.20 24.56
CA GLU A 170 5.76 -0.37 25.32
C GLU A 170 6.70 -1.35 24.61
N ALA A 171 6.16 -2.40 23.97
CA ALA A 171 6.93 -3.36 23.18
C ALA A 171 7.37 -2.83 21.80
N GLY A 172 6.95 -1.63 21.40
CA GLY A 172 7.39 -0.98 20.16
C GLY A 172 6.58 -1.35 18.93
N VAL A 173 5.26 -1.62 19.07
CA VAL A 173 4.37 -1.81 17.93
C VAL A 173 4.36 -0.55 17.03
N ASP A 174 4.34 -0.74 15.71
CA ASP A 174 4.36 0.37 14.76
C ASP A 174 2.95 0.87 14.39
N LEU A 175 1.94 0.01 14.45
CA LEU A 175 0.53 0.36 14.22
C LEU A 175 -0.41 -0.64 14.90
N PHE A 176 -1.63 -0.21 15.21
CA PHE A 176 -2.71 -1.09 15.67
C PHE A 176 -3.65 -1.43 14.53
N ASP A 177 -4.20 -2.65 14.54
CA ASP A 177 -5.28 -3.07 13.65
C ASP A 177 -6.50 -3.45 14.48
N VAL A 178 -7.58 -2.68 14.38
CA VAL A 178 -8.78 -2.83 15.20
C VAL A 178 -9.87 -3.50 14.38
N GLY A 179 -10.32 -4.68 14.79
CA GLY A 179 -11.38 -5.44 14.14
C GLY A 179 -12.57 -5.72 15.07
N GLY A 180 -13.79 -5.48 14.59
CA GLY A 180 -15.04 -5.75 15.31
C GLY A 180 -15.71 -7.05 14.93
N GLN A 181 -15.24 -7.70 13.86
CA GLN A 181 -15.79 -8.95 13.35
C GLN A 181 -14.67 -9.97 13.10
N SER A 182 -14.91 -11.22 13.45
CA SER A 182 -14.00 -12.30 13.11
C SER A 182 -14.18 -12.72 11.65
N THR A 183 -13.11 -12.68 10.87
CA THR A 183 -13.06 -13.17 9.49
C THR A 183 -12.67 -14.65 9.39
N ALA A 184 -12.58 -15.35 10.53
CA ALA A 184 -12.29 -16.79 10.58
C ALA A 184 -13.41 -17.62 9.93
N PRO A 185 -13.06 -18.75 9.25
CA PRO A 185 -14.05 -19.61 8.60
C PRO A 185 -15.18 -20.04 9.54
N GLY A 186 -16.44 -19.93 9.06
CA GLY A 186 -17.62 -20.38 9.77
C GLY A 186 -18.13 -19.46 10.90
N ARG A 187 -17.54 -18.28 11.06
CA ARG A 187 -18.06 -17.25 11.98
C ARG A 187 -19.22 -16.50 11.33
N LEU A 188 -20.28 -16.25 12.16
CA LEU A 188 -21.43 -15.45 11.71
C LEU A 188 -21.03 -13.98 11.58
N GLU A 189 -21.57 -13.34 10.57
CA GLU A 189 -21.44 -11.90 10.39
C GLU A 189 -22.29 -11.16 11.43
N VAL A 190 -21.72 -10.09 11.98
CA VAL A 190 -22.46 -9.17 12.86
C VAL A 190 -23.09 -8.05 12.03
N SER A 191 -24.08 -7.34 12.59
CA SER A 191 -24.65 -6.17 11.92
C SER A 191 -23.63 -5.01 11.85
N VAL A 192 -23.89 -4.03 10.97
CA VAL A 192 -23.07 -2.81 10.87
C VAL A 192 -23.07 -2.05 12.20
N GLU A 193 -24.23 -1.95 12.83
CA GLU A 193 -24.43 -1.26 14.10
C GLU A 193 -23.61 -1.92 15.21
N GLU A 194 -23.62 -3.25 15.25
CA GLU A 194 -22.86 -4.01 16.25
C GLU A 194 -21.36 -3.88 16.01
N GLU A 195 -20.89 -4.01 14.77
CA GLU A 195 -19.47 -3.82 14.45
C GLU A 195 -19.00 -2.42 14.85
N ARG A 196 -19.79 -1.39 14.54
CA ARG A 196 -19.52 0.00 14.94
C ARG A 196 -19.47 0.16 16.46
N ALA A 197 -20.44 -0.41 17.17
CA ALA A 197 -20.50 -0.34 18.63
C ALA A 197 -19.27 -0.96 19.29
N ARG A 198 -18.68 -1.99 18.67
CA ARG A 198 -17.47 -2.65 19.17
C ARG A 198 -16.22 -1.83 18.91
N VAL A 199 -16.02 -1.29 17.68
CA VAL A 199 -14.73 -0.70 17.27
C VAL A 199 -14.59 0.76 17.65
N LEU A 200 -15.66 1.58 17.57
CA LEU A 200 -15.53 3.03 17.74
C LEU A 200 -15.09 3.46 19.14
N PRO A 201 -15.58 2.87 20.24
CA PRO A 201 -15.11 3.22 21.58
C PRO A 201 -13.62 2.95 21.76
N LEU A 202 -13.13 1.80 21.25
CA LEU A 202 -11.71 1.44 21.32
C LEU A 202 -10.84 2.38 20.50
N ILE A 203 -11.24 2.71 19.25
CA ILE A 203 -10.49 3.64 18.39
C ILE A 203 -10.38 5.03 19.06
N ARG A 204 -11.48 5.53 19.65
CA ARG A 204 -11.46 6.82 20.37
C ARG A 204 -10.54 6.76 21.58
N ALA A 205 -10.60 5.68 22.37
CA ALA A 205 -9.73 5.51 23.53
C ALA A 205 -8.25 5.48 23.12
N LEU A 206 -7.88 4.71 22.08
CA LEU A 206 -6.52 4.66 21.53
C LEU A 206 -6.02 6.02 21.05
N SER A 207 -6.90 6.81 20.40
CA SER A 207 -6.58 8.13 19.86
C SER A 207 -6.38 9.21 20.94
N GLN A 208 -6.90 9.00 22.14
CA GLN A 208 -6.85 9.97 23.24
C GLN A 208 -5.81 9.62 24.30
N ASP A 209 -5.46 8.36 24.45
CA ASP A 209 -4.53 7.89 25.47
C ASP A 209 -3.09 8.32 25.18
N SER A 210 -2.38 8.82 26.19
CA SER A 210 -1.04 9.37 26.04
C SER A 210 0.01 8.37 25.55
N ALA A 211 -0.15 7.09 25.88
CA ALA A 211 0.78 6.02 25.49
C ALA A 211 0.52 5.50 24.08
N THR A 212 -0.70 5.66 23.52
CA THR A 212 -1.08 5.06 22.24
C THR A 212 -1.43 6.05 21.15
N ARG A 213 -1.79 7.30 21.48
CA ARG A 213 -2.30 8.31 20.53
C ARG A 213 -1.35 8.64 19.38
N HIS A 214 -0.05 8.39 19.52
CA HIS A 214 0.93 8.63 18.47
C HIS A 214 1.05 7.46 17.48
N ILE A 215 0.54 6.27 17.84
CA ILE A 215 0.58 5.06 17.02
C ILE A 215 -0.59 5.10 16.02
N PRO A 216 -0.35 4.91 14.71
CA PRO A 216 -1.40 4.82 13.71
C PRO A 216 -2.38 3.69 13.99
N ILE A 217 -3.66 3.90 13.66
CA ILE A 217 -4.73 2.93 13.84
C ILE A 217 -5.28 2.55 12.46
N SER A 218 -5.27 1.26 12.17
CA SER A 218 -5.95 0.60 11.08
C SER A 218 -7.31 0.10 11.54
N ILE A 219 -8.31 0.14 10.68
CA ILE A 219 -9.63 -0.50 10.87
C ILE A 219 -9.74 -1.73 9.97
N ASP A 220 -9.85 -2.94 10.56
CA ASP A 220 -10.12 -4.18 9.84
C ASP A 220 -11.63 -4.32 9.61
N THR A 221 -12.06 -3.95 8.41
CA THR A 221 -13.44 -4.06 7.96
C THR A 221 -13.56 -4.02 6.45
N TYR A 222 -14.51 -4.77 5.89
CA TYR A 222 -14.89 -4.68 4.48
C TYR A 222 -16.11 -3.76 4.25
N ARG A 223 -16.66 -3.13 5.31
CA ARG A 223 -17.85 -2.27 5.23
C ARG A 223 -17.44 -0.80 5.18
N ALA A 224 -17.78 -0.14 4.09
CA ALA A 224 -17.45 1.28 3.90
C ALA A 224 -18.03 2.18 5.00
N GLU A 225 -19.25 1.89 5.47
CA GLU A 225 -19.88 2.67 6.54
C GLU A 225 -19.10 2.55 7.86
N VAL A 226 -18.65 1.34 8.24
CA VAL A 226 -17.84 1.13 9.45
C VAL A 226 -16.50 1.84 9.30
N ALA A 227 -15.84 1.70 8.14
CA ALA A 227 -14.58 2.37 7.84
C ALA A 227 -14.69 3.89 7.93
N GLN A 228 -15.78 4.48 7.41
CA GLN A 228 -16.04 5.93 7.49
C GLN A 228 -16.06 6.41 8.94
N TYR A 229 -16.89 5.78 9.79
CA TYR A 229 -16.98 6.16 11.20
C TYR A 229 -15.69 5.92 11.97
N ALA A 230 -14.93 4.86 11.63
CA ALA A 230 -13.64 4.58 12.23
C ALA A 230 -12.60 5.65 11.87
N LEU A 231 -12.55 6.09 10.61
CA LEU A 231 -11.70 7.21 10.16
C LEU A 231 -12.06 8.52 10.88
N ASP A 232 -13.35 8.80 11.04
CA ASP A 232 -13.83 9.97 11.80
C ASP A 232 -13.50 9.87 13.30
N ALA A 233 -13.38 8.67 13.84
CA ALA A 233 -13.01 8.42 15.24
C ALA A 233 -11.51 8.45 15.51
N GLY A 234 -10.64 8.47 14.47
CA GLY A 234 -9.20 8.58 14.61
C GLY A 234 -8.38 7.46 13.95
N ALA A 235 -9.01 6.47 13.33
CA ALA A 235 -8.32 5.57 12.43
C ALA A 235 -7.75 6.35 11.23
N CYS A 236 -6.70 5.83 10.61
CA CYS A 236 -6.05 6.50 9.48
C CYS A 236 -5.67 5.54 8.35
N ILE A 237 -5.86 4.25 8.53
CA ILE A 237 -5.62 3.19 7.55
C ILE A 237 -6.89 2.34 7.49
N VAL A 238 -7.28 1.86 6.31
CA VAL A 238 -8.35 0.88 6.15
C VAL A 238 -7.72 -0.45 5.72
N ASN A 239 -8.02 -1.51 6.47
CA ASN A 239 -7.59 -2.87 6.17
C ASN A 239 -8.83 -3.67 5.73
N ASP A 240 -8.93 -3.95 4.43
CA ASP A 240 -10.10 -4.62 3.84
C ASP A 240 -9.73 -5.99 3.29
N VAL A 241 -10.09 -7.02 4.04
CA VAL A 241 -9.87 -8.43 3.67
C VAL A 241 -10.54 -8.85 2.37
N SER A 242 -11.49 -8.05 1.86
CA SER A 242 -12.18 -8.31 0.59
C SER A 242 -11.56 -7.61 -0.63
N GLY A 243 -10.60 -6.71 -0.42
CA GLY A 243 -10.00 -5.92 -1.50
C GLY A 243 -11.04 -5.05 -2.24
N GLY A 244 -12.07 -4.56 -1.57
CA GLY A 244 -13.14 -3.72 -2.14
C GLY A 244 -14.15 -4.51 -2.99
N THR A 245 -14.25 -5.82 -2.81
CA THR A 245 -15.21 -6.63 -3.58
C THR A 245 -16.56 -6.77 -2.90
N ARG A 246 -16.61 -6.74 -1.56
CA ARG A 246 -17.85 -6.93 -0.78
C ARG A 246 -18.69 -5.66 -0.65
N ASP A 247 -18.08 -4.53 -0.37
CA ASP A 247 -18.76 -3.23 -0.39
C ASP A 247 -18.11 -2.32 -1.44
N THR A 248 -18.79 -2.13 -2.56
CA THR A 248 -18.27 -1.34 -3.70
C THR A 248 -18.05 0.13 -3.36
N ARG A 249 -18.65 0.65 -2.27
CA ARG A 249 -18.46 2.03 -1.79
C ARG A 249 -17.11 2.21 -1.07
N MET A 250 -16.46 1.10 -0.66
CA MET A 250 -15.18 1.15 0.06
C MET A 250 -14.10 1.87 -0.75
N LEU A 251 -13.96 1.56 -2.03
CA LEU A 251 -12.95 2.17 -2.88
C LEU A 251 -13.20 3.68 -3.09
N ASP A 252 -14.47 4.09 -3.18
CA ASP A 252 -14.84 5.51 -3.29
C ASP A 252 -14.50 6.26 -1.99
N LEU A 253 -14.84 5.67 -0.84
CA LEU A 253 -14.50 6.22 0.48
C LEU A 253 -12.98 6.42 0.63
N VAL A 254 -12.20 5.39 0.32
CA VAL A 254 -10.72 5.46 0.43
C VAL A 254 -10.13 6.49 -0.52
N ALA A 255 -10.68 6.59 -1.75
CA ALA A 255 -10.27 7.59 -2.73
C ALA A 255 -10.57 9.02 -2.24
N GLU A 256 -11.75 9.26 -1.66
CA GLU A 256 -12.17 10.54 -1.10
C GLU A 256 -11.34 10.94 0.12
N ARG A 257 -11.13 9.99 1.04
CA ARG A 257 -10.39 10.22 2.29
C ARG A 257 -8.88 10.30 2.09
N HIS A 258 -8.38 9.89 0.94
CA HIS A 258 -6.95 9.83 0.63
C HIS A 258 -6.11 9.07 1.67
N CYS A 259 -6.70 8.09 2.35
CA CYS A 259 -6.04 7.29 3.38
C CYS A 259 -5.33 6.06 2.78
N PRO A 260 -4.31 5.53 3.47
CA PRO A 260 -3.75 4.21 3.17
C PRO A 260 -4.80 3.12 3.20
N TYR A 261 -4.69 2.18 2.27
CA TYR A 261 -5.62 1.08 2.09
C TYR A 261 -4.89 -0.25 1.90
N VAL A 262 -5.12 -1.18 2.81
CA VAL A 262 -4.65 -2.56 2.67
C VAL A 262 -5.66 -3.32 1.84
N LEU A 263 -5.21 -3.77 0.68
CA LEU A 263 -5.97 -4.51 -0.30
C LEU A 263 -5.54 -5.96 -0.24
N MET A 264 -6.40 -6.82 0.37
CA MET A 264 -6.08 -8.24 0.50
C MET A 264 -6.71 -9.06 -0.61
N HIS A 265 -5.98 -10.08 -1.07
CA HIS A 265 -6.47 -11.10 -1.98
C HIS A 265 -7.26 -12.17 -1.24
N MET A 266 -8.52 -12.33 -1.62
CA MET A 266 -9.40 -13.40 -1.15
C MET A 266 -10.33 -13.86 -2.27
N ARG A 267 -10.67 -15.15 -2.32
CA ARG A 267 -11.76 -15.70 -3.13
C ARG A 267 -12.95 -16.05 -2.23
N GLY A 268 -14.16 -15.67 -2.63
CA GLY A 268 -15.38 -15.92 -1.86
C GLY A 268 -15.46 -15.08 -0.57
N ASP A 269 -15.95 -15.70 0.49
CA ASP A 269 -16.13 -15.12 1.82
C ASP A 269 -15.79 -16.14 2.92
N ALA A 270 -16.00 -15.79 4.19
CA ALA A 270 -15.71 -16.65 5.34
C ALA A 270 -16.42 -18.01 5.29
N SER A 271 -17.57 -18.11 4.60
CA SER A 271 -18.35 -19.35 4.44
C SER A 271 -17.89 -20.21 3.28
N THR A 272 -17.41 -19.62 2.20
CA THR A 272 -17.11 -20.28 0.91
C THR A 272 -15.62 -20.44 0.62
N MET A 273 -14.75 -19.61 1.20
CA MET A 273 -13.32 -19.57 0.90
C MET A 273 -12.59 -20.91 1.05
N THR A 274 -13.06 -21.81 1.94
CA THR A 274 -12.43 -23.13 2.15
C THR A 274 -12.62 -24.09 0.99
N SER A 275 -13.61 -23.86 0.13
CA SER A 275 -13.86 -24.64 -1.09
C SER A 275 -13.20 -24.03 -2.34
N LEU A 276 -12.68 -22.81 -2.26
CA LEU A 276 -12.12 -22.06 -3.39
C LEU A 276 -10.58 -22.08 -3.41
N THR A 277 -9.98 -23.19 -3.00
CA THR A 277 -8.52 -23.33 -2.86
C THR A 277 -7.82 -23.84 -4.13
N HIS A 278 -8.58 -24.15 -5.19
CA HIS A 278 -8.00 -24.59 -6.45
C HIS A 278 -7.65 -23.40 -7.36
N TYR A 279 -6.43 -23.37 -7.88
CA TYR A 279 -5.87 -22.31 -8.74
C TYR A 279 -5.32 -22.95 -10.01
N GLU A 280 -5.94 -22.70 -11.17
CA GLU A 280 -5.59 -23.33 -12.45
C GLU A 280 -4.17 -23.00 -12.91
N GLY A 281 -3.75 -21.74 -12.77
CA GLY A 281 -2.40 -21.27 -13.11
C GLY A 281 -1.38 -21.45 -11.99
N GLY A 282 -1.80 -22.06 -10.87
CA GLY A 282 -1.02 -22.16 -9.64
C GLY A 282 -1.26 -20.98 -8.70
N VAL A 283 -1.26 -21.28 -7.40
CA VAL A 283 -1.67 -20.32 -6.34
C VAL A 283 -0.89 -19.02 -6.35
N VAL A 284 0.42 -19.05 -6.61
CA VAL A 284 1.25 -17.84 -6.63
C VAL A 284 0.91 -16.98 -7.84
N HIS A 285 0.89 -17.57 -9.03
CA HIS A 285 0.58 -16.86 -10.27
C HIS A 285 -0.82 -16.24 -10.22
N ASP A 286 -1.84 -17.02 -9.89
CA ASP A 286 -3.22 -16.54 -9.92
C ASP A 286 -3.45 -15.49 -8.82
N THR A 287 -2.85 -15.65 -7.62
CA THR A 287 -2.91 -14.63 -6.56
C THR A 287 -2.31 -13.31 -7.05
N ILE A 288 -1.19 -13.33 -7.76
CA ILE A 288 -0.58 -12.13 -8.35
C ILE A 288 -1.53 -11.49 -9.37
N MET A 289 -2.08 -12.28 -10.30
CA MET A 289 -2.95 -11.77 -11.36
C MET A 289 -4.24 -11.19 -10.79
N GLU A 290 -4.90 -11.89 -9.87
CA GLU A 290 -6.13 -11.43 -9.23
C GLU A 290 -5.89 -10.18 -8.36
N THR A 291 -4.75 -10.11 -7.65
CA THR A 291 -4.36 -8.89 -6.90
C THR A 291 -4.14 -7.71 -7.85
N ARG A 292 -3.55 -7.93 -9.03
CA ARG A 292 -3.40 -6.87 -10.05
C ARG A 292 -4.76 -6.36 -10.54
N ASP A 293 -5.73 -7.23 -10.71
CA ASP A 293 -7.08 -6.83 -11.12
C ASP A 293 -7.77 -6.00 -10.02
N LEU A 294 -7.59 -6.37 -8.76
CA LEU A 294 -8.08 -5.59 -7.62
C LEU A 294 -7.40 -4.21 -7.55
N VAL A 295 -6.09 -4.14 -7.75
CA VAL A 295 -5.34 -2.87 -7.82
C VAL A 295 -5.83 -2.03 -9.00
N ALA A 296 -6.03 -2.61 -10.19
CA ALA A 296 -6.57 -1.90 -11.35
C ALA A 296 -7.93 -1.30 -11.04
N LYS A 297 -8.81 -2.07 -10.38
CA LYS A 297 -10.12 -1.61 -9.94
C LYS A 297 -10.01 -0.45 -8.95
N ALA A 298 -9.14 -0.54 -7.93
CA ALA A 298 -8.93 0.52 -6.96
C ALA A 298 -8.43 1.82 -7.61
N LEU A 299 -7.44 1.72 -8.52
CA LEU A 299 -6.93 2.86 -9.28
C LEU A 299 -8.00 3.50 -10.16
N SER A 300 -8.84 2.70 -10.82
CA SER A 300 -9.94 3.20 -11.67
C SER A 300 -11.02 3.96 -10.87
N ARG A 301 -11.14 3.67 -9.56
CA ARG A 301 -12.03 4.38 -8.63
C ARG A 301 -11.37 5.61 -7.98
N GLY A 302 -10.14 5.97 -8.38
CA GLY A 302 -9.42 7.14 -7.90
C GLY A 302 -8.56 6.91 -6.65
N VAL A 303 -8.44 5.69 -6.17
CA VAL A 303 -7.48 5.37 -5.10
C VAL A 303 -6.07 5.62 -5.62
N ARG A 304 -5.28 6.37 -4.87
CA ARG A 304 -3.92 6.70 -5.27
C ARG A 304 -2.98 5.53 -5.08
N ARG A 305 -2.16 5.22 -6.09
CA ARG A 305 -1.23 4.10 -6.05
C ARG A 305 -0.34 4.08 -4.80
N TRP A 306 0.14 5.22 -4.36
CA TRP A 306 1.00 5.33 -3.17
C TRP A 306 0.28 5.13 -1.83
N ASN A 307 -1.05 5.05 -1.84
CA ASN A 307 -1.85 4.71 -0.67
C ASN A 307 -2.21 3.21 -0.60
N LEU A 308 -1.82 2.42 -1.60
CA LEU A 308 -2.10 0.99 -1.63
C LEU A 308 -1.00 0.18 -0.93
N ILE A 309 -1.42 -0.73 -0.07
CA ILE A 309 -0.63 -1.79 0.54
C ILE A 309 -1.28 -3.10 0.11
N ILE A 310 -0.53 -4.07 -0.40
CA ILE A 310 -1.09 -5.36 -0.81
C ILE A 310 -0.88 -6.42 0.26
N ASP A 311 -1.85 -7.34 0.38
CA ASP A 311 -1.76 -8.53 1.23
C ASP A 311 -2.12 -9.78 0.38
N PRO A 312 -1.26 -10.79 0.27
CA PRO A 312 -1.54 -12.02 -0.49
C PRO A 312 -2.66 -12.87 0.12
N GLY A 313 -3.15 -12.54 1.32
CA GLY A 313 -4.24 -13.25 1.99
C GLY A 313 -3.86 -14.66 2.43
N ILE A 314 -2.76 -14.79 3.17
CA ILE A 314 -2.37 -16.07 3.79
C ILE A 314 -3.51 -16.60 4.66
N GLY A 315 -3.92 -17.86 4.44
CA GLY A 315 -5.01 -18.49 5.17
C GLY A 315 -6.42 -18.16 4.66
N PHE A 316 -6.54 -17.41 3.56
CA PHE A 316 -7.81 -17.09 2.93
C PHE A 316 -7.89 -17.74 1.53
N ALA A 317 -8.90 -18.57 1.30
CA ALA A 317 -9.09 -19.33 0.06
C ALA A 317 -7.83 -20.09 -0.42
N LYS A 318 -7.01 -20.57 0.49
CA LYS A 318 -5.76 -21.27 0.21
C LYS A 318 -5.60 -22.45 1.17
N ASP A 319 -5.26 -23.61 0.61
CA ASP A 319 -4.92 -24.79 1.41
C ASP A 319 -3.52 -24.67 2.04
N LYS A 320 -3.10 -25.71 2.75
CA LYS A 320 -1.80 -25.71 3.42
C LYS A 320 -0.63 -25.52 2.44
N GLU A 321 -0.65 -26.24 1.33
CA GLU A 321 0.42 -26.20 0.33
C GLU A 321 0.45 -24.86 -0.40
N GLY A 322 -0.73 -24.30 -0.71
CA GLY A 322 -0.85 -22.97 -1.31
C GLY A 322 -0.33 -21.86 -0.41
N ASN A 323 -0.60 -21.92 0.91
CA ASN A 323 -0.04 -20.97 1.86
C ASN A 323 1.50 -21.06 1.94
N LEU A 324 2.04 -22.28 1.92
CA LEU A 324 3.50 -22.50 1.92
C LEU A 324 4.15 -22.03 0.62
N ALA A 325 3.51 -22.28 -0.52
CA ALA A 325 4.00 -21.79 -1.81
C ALA A 325 4.09 -20.27 -1.84
N LEU A 326 3.04 -19.57 -1.38
CA LEU A 326 3.06 -18.10 -1.27
C LEU A 326 4.16 -17.60 -0.33
N LEU A 327 4.34 -18.21 0.84
CA LEU A 327 5.41 -17.80 1.77
C LEU A 327 6.80 -18.00 1.18
N ARG A 328 7.03 -19.07 0.41
CA ARG A 328 8.33 -19.33 -0.26
C ARG A 328 8.60 -18.33 -1.39
N GLU A 329 7.55 -17.91 -2.06
CA GLU A 329 7.64 -17.12 -3.29
C GLU A 329 7.13 -15.67 -3.11
N LEU A 330 7.08 -15.17 -1.85
CA LEU A 330 6.66 -13.80 -1.55
C LEU A 330 7.32 -12.72 -2.42
N PRO A 331 8.64 -12.78 -2.72
CA PRO A 331 9.27 -11.77 -3.57
C PRO A 331 8.60 -11.65 -4.94
N LYS A 332 8.05 -12.74 -5.49
CA LYS A 332 7.32 -12.70 -6.77
C LYS A 332 6.09 -11.79 -6.77
N MET A 333 5.56 -11.44 -5.61
CA MET A 333 4.44 -10.50 -5.51
C MET A 333 4.84 -9.06 -5.88
N VAL A 334 6.05 -8.64 -5.54
CA VAL A 334 6.47 -7.23 -5.59
C VAL A 334 7.76 -6.96 -6.35
N GLU A 335 8.46 -8.00 -6.78
CA GLU A 335 9.69 -7.87 -7.59
C GLU A 335 9.39 -7.87 -9.08
N ASP A 336 10.27 -7.23 -9.84
CA ASP A 336 10.21 -7.27 -11.29
C ASP A 336 10.83 -8.57 -11.81
N HIS A 337 9.98 -9.55 -12.11
CA HIS A 337 10.42 -10.79 -12.77
C HIS A 337 10.70 -10.61 -14.27
N ALA A 338 10.65 -9.39 -14.80
CA ALA A 338 11.03 -9.09 -16.18
C ALA A 338 12.50 -9.41 -16.47
N ALA A 339 13.35 -9.63 -15.46
CA ALA A 339 14.69 -10.17 -15.65
C ALA A 339 14.72 -11.62 -16.18
N GLY A 340 13.59 -12.32 -16.17
CA GLY A 340 13.41 -13.68 -16.72
C GLY A 340 12.44 -13.77 -17.91
N ILE A 341 11.78 -12.69 -18.29
CA ILE A 341 10.95 -12.65 -19.50
C ILE A 341 11.87 -12.29 -20.66
N LEU A 342 12.12 -13.29 -21.51
CA LEU A 342 12.89 -13.13 -22.74
C LEU A 342 12.43 -11.90 -23.54
N PRO A 343 13.33 -11.11 -24.12
CA PRO A 343 12.99 -10.01 -25.01
C PRO A 343 12.17 -10.57 -26.17
N GLY A 344 10.88 -10.26 -26.21
CA GLY A 344 9.95 -10.75 -27.24
C GLY A 344 8.62 -11.31 -26.77
N SER A 345 8.40 -11.56 -25.48
CA SER A 345 7.09 -11.90 -24.99
C SER A 345 6.22 -10.64 -24.86
N HIS A 346 5.26 -10.49 -25.76
CA HIS A 346 4.33 -9.37 -25.86
C HIS A 346 3.28 -9.30 -24.72
N VAL A 347 3.66 -9.50 -23.46
CA VAL A 347 2.75 -9.46 -22.30
C VAL A 347 2.51 -8.01 -21.80
N TYR A 348 3.12 -7.01 -22.41
CA TYR A 348 2.86 -5.57 -22.12
C TYR A 348 1.83 -4.91 -23.04
N ALA A 349 0.96 -5.72 -23.65
CA ALA A 349 -0.03 -5.20 -24.57
C ALA A 349 -1.38 -4.96 -23.88
N THR A 350 -1.55 -3.85 -23.23
CA THR A 350 -2.72 -2.96 -23.26
C THR A 350 -2.54 -1.84 -22.24
N ASN A 351 -2.85 -0.61 -22.60
CA ASN A 351 -2.63 0.62 -21.82
C ASN A 351 -3.26 0.66 -20.40
N ALA A 352 -4.11 -0.28 -20.04
CA ALA A 352 -4.71 -0.37 -18.70
C ALA A 352 -3.90 -1.24 -17.72
N SER A 353 -3.07 -2.17 -18.18
CA SER A 353 -2.38 -3.15 -17.32
C SER A 353 -1.09 -2.63 -16.67
N CYS A 354 -0.43 -1.63 -17.25
CA CYS A 354 0.82 -1.10 -16.70
C CYS A 354 0.63 -0.39 -15.35
N ASN A 355 -0.49 0.31 -15.16
CA ASN A 355 -0.76 1.03 -13.91
C ASN A 355 -1.07 0.10 -12.73
N ALA A 356 -1.49 -1.14 -12.98
CA ALA A 356 -1.84 -2.13 -11.97
C ALA A 356 -0.69 -3.07 -11.59
N SER A 357 0.54 -2.76 -11.99
CA SER A 357 1.72 -3.52 -11.57
C SER A 357 1.85 -3.53 -10.05
N LEU A 358 2.14 -4.70 -9.46
CA LEU A 358 2.42 -4.83 -8.03
C LEU A 358 3.87 -4.50 -7.67
N ILE A 359 4.71 -4.29 -8.66
CA ILE A 359 6.15 -4.05 -8.49
C ILE A 359 6.35 -2.86 -7.53
N HIS A 360 7.17 -3.10 -6.52
CA HIS A 360 7.49 -2.13 -5.48
C HIS A 360 6.28 -1.63 -4.66
N MET A 361 5.14 -2.31 -4.65
CA MET A 361 4.07 -1.99 -3.70
C MET A 361 4.46 -2.48 -2.29
N PRO A 362 4.09 -1.74 -1.22
CA PRO A 362 4.27 -2.24 0.13
C PRO A 362 3.49 -3.53 0.34
N LEU A 363 4.12 -4.49 1.02
CA LEU A 363 3.55 -5.80 1.29
C LEU A 363 3.26 -5.98 2.79
N LEU A 364 1.99 -6.23 3.12
CA LEU A 364 1.55 -6.68 4.43
C LEU A 364 1.39 -8.20 4.40
N LEU A 365 1.77 -8.85 5.49
CA LEU A 365 1.64 -10.30 5.63
C LEU A 365 1.01 -10.69 6.97
N GLY A 366 -0.22 -11.14 6.94
CA GLY A 366 -0.94 -11.65 8.12
C GLY A 366 -0.76 -13.16 8.32
N VAL A 367 0.22 -13.59 9.12
CA VAL A 367 0.47 -15.02 9.42
C VAL A 367 0.07 -15.44 10.83
N SER A 368 -0.34 -14.49 11.68
CA SER A 368 -0.56 -14.73 13.10
C SER A 368 -1.58 -15.83 13.37
N ARG A 369 -1.12 -16.90 14.04
CA ARG A 369 -1.93 -18.03 14.53
C ARG A 369 -2.81 -18.71 13.49
N LYS A 370 -2.45 -18.62 12.19
CA LYS A 370 -3.21 -19.22 11.10
C LYS A 370 -3.28 -20.75 11.20
N ARG A 371 -4.40 -21.33 10.76
CA ARG A 371 -4.69 -22.79 10.91
C ARG A 371 -3.65 -23.68 10.24
N PHE A 372 -3.14 -23.32 9.07
CA PHE A 372 -2.12 -24.11 8.37
C PHE A 372 -0.81 -24.26 9.18
N LEU A 373 -0.47 -23.28 10.03
CA LEU A 373 0.67 -23.38 10.92
C LEU A 373 0.47 -24.48 11.96
N GLY A 374 -0.75 -24.64 12.50
CA GLY A 374 -1.09 -25.73 13.37
C GLY A 374 -0.95 -27.10 12.68
N GLN A 375 -1.36 -27.18 11.41
CA GLN A 375 -1.19 -28.41 10.62
C GLN A 375 0.29 -28.77 10.40
N LEU A 376 1.17 -27.77 10.26
CA LEU A 376 2.62 -28.00 10.10
C LEU A 376 3.27 -28.56 11.36
N ILE A 377 2.88 -28.06 12.52
CA ILE A 377 3.42 -28.52 13.83
C ILE A 377 2.65 -29.74 14.38
N GLN A 378 1.69 -30.27 13.60
CA GLN A 378 0.84 -31.40 14.01
C GLN A 378 0.18 -31.14 15.38
N GLU A 379 -0.38 -29.92 15.56
CA GLU A 379 -1.01 -29.54 16.82
C GLU A 379 -2.12 -30.53 17.23
N LYS A 380 -2.15 -30.85 18.52
CA LYS A 380 -3.13 -31.77 19.11
C LYS A 380 -4.38 -31.06 19.61
N THR A 381 -4.36 -29.73 19.68
CA THR A 381 -5.45 -28.90 20.19
C THR A 381 -5.81 -27.86 19.14
N SER A 382 -7.04 -27.35 19.18
CA SER A 382 -7.48 -26.26 18.30
C SER A 382 -7.15 -24.85 18.87
N ASP A 383 -6.48 -24.78 20.03
CA ASP A 383 -6.15 -23.51 20.68
C ASP A 383 -5.10 -22.73 19.88
N PRO A 384 -5.43 -21.53 19.37
CA PRO A 384 -4.50 -20.71 18.61
C PRO A 384 -3.21 -20.31 19.36
N ALA A 385 -3.22 -20.36 20.70
CA ALA A 385 -2.05 -20.04 21.52
C ALA A 385 -0.87 -20.99 21.25
N HIS A 386 -1.15 -22.26 20.93
CA HIS A 386 -0.12 -23.27 20.62
C HIS A 386 0.61 -22.98 19.29
N ARG A 387 0.09 -22.09 18.44
CA ARG A 387 0.71 -21.72 17.15
C ARG A 387 1.70 -20.57 17.26
N MET A 388 1.99 -20.06 18.46
CA MET A 388 2.84 -18.89 18.63
C MET A 388 4.25 -19.12 18.06
N GLN A 389 4.88 -20.25 18.38
CA GLN A 389 6.24 -20.57 17.89
C GLN A 389 6.26 -20.71 16.36
N ALA A 390 5.26 -21.38 15.79
CA ALA A 390 5.13 -21.51 14.34
C ALA A 390 4.84 -20.15 13.66
N THR A 391 4.07 -19.28 14.31
CA THR A 391 3.86 -17.89 13.86
C THR A 391 5.18 -17.13 13.83
N MET A 392 5.96 -17.18 14.92
CA MET A 392 7.26 -16.52 14.97
C MET A 392 8.22 -17.02 13.87
N ALA A 393 8.27 -18.34 13.66
CA ALA A 393 9.08 -18.93 12.58
C ALA A 393 8.63 -18.43 11.19
N ALA A 394 7.31 -18.37 10.93
CA ALA A 394 6.78 -17.86 9.69
C ALA A 394 7.07 -16.36 9.49
N CYS A 395 6.97 -15.55 10.56
CA CYS A 395 7.35 -14.13 10.54
C CYS A 395 8.84 -13.96 10.18
N VAL A 396 9.73 -14.67 10.85
CA VAL A 396 11.18 -14.59 10.59
C VAL A 396 11.49 -15.02 9.15
N ALA A 397 10.90 -16.13 8.67
CA ALA A 397 11.08 -16.59 7.29
C ALA A 397 10.61 -15.54 6.29
N ALA A 398 9.46 -14.93 6.52
CA ALA A 398 8.92 -13.89 5.66
C ALA A 398 9.78 -12.61 5.66
N MET A 399 10.18 -12.14 6.84
CA MET A 399 11.05 -10.96 6.97
C MET A 399 12.41 -11.16 6.31
N SER A 400 12.97 -12.39 6.36
CA SER A 400 14.25 -12.70 5.71
C SER A 400 14.23 -12.58 4.19
N THR A 401 13.07 -12.55 3.57
CA THR A 401 12.93 -12.27 2.11
C THR A 401 13.24 -10.82 1.76
N GLY A 402 13.19 -9.90 2.71
CA GLY A 402 13.40 -8.47 2.51
C GLY A 402 12.26 -7.73 1.80
N CYS A 403 11.15 -8.41 1.46
CA CYS A 403 10.03 -7.81 0.72
C CYS A 403 8.81 -7.49 1.60
N VAL A 404 8.81 -7.88 2.88
CA VAL A 404 7.67 -7.64 3.78
C VAL A 404 7.85 -6.33 4.54
N ASP A 405 6.93 -5.40 4.32
CA ASP A 405 6.94 -4.06 4.92
C ASP A 405 6.13 -3.98 6.22
N ILE A 406 5.07 -4.83 6.37
CA ILE A 406 4.22 -4.91 7.57
C ILE A 406 3.94 -6.39 7.89
N ILE A 407 4.00 -6.76 9.18
CA ILE A 407 3.75 -8.11 9.64
C ILE A 407 2.89 -8.14 10.90
#